data_04085ec6d97f85ebd4e6e94add9e7578
#
_entry.id   04085ec6d97f85ebd4e6e94add9e7578
#
_cell.length_a   1.000
_cell.length_b   1.000
_cell.length_c   1.000
_cell.angle_alpha   90.00
_cell.angle_beta   90.00
_cell.angle_gamma   90.00
#
_symmetry.space_group_name_H-M   'P 1'
#
loop_
_entity.id
_entity.type
_entity.pdbx_description
1 polymer ?
#
loop_
_entity_poly.entity_id
_entity_poly.type
_entity_poly.pdbx_seq_one_letter_code
_entity_poly.pdbx_strand_id
1 'polypeptide(L)'
;MAIIDADNMMKLPPRATQASGYDVLTHAVEAYVSTFATEYTNGMCRDATKMVFDYLPRAYRSAFRDAKPDPTAREKMANASAIAGIAFANAFLGINHSLSHKLGGWFHIPHGTANALLFPFVCRFNAQRHPYKMGTFSQYKYPQAFERYVELGELIGVKGKTDEQTFENWIKACQQLKKDIDI
;
A
#
# COMPACT_ATOMS: atom_id res chain seq x y z
N MET A 1 -7.20 17.06 -14.35
CA MET A 1 -6.44 17.92 -13.42
C MET A 1 -6.96 17.66 -12.02
N ALA A 2 -6.10 17.41 -11.04
CA ALA A 2 -6.46 17.28 -9.63
C ALA A 2 -5.80 18.42 -8.85
N ILE A 3 -6.50 18.98 -7.87
CA ILE A 3 -5.99 19.98 -6.93
C ILE A 3 -5.93 19.31 -5.57
N ILE A 4 -4.72 19.20 -5.01
CA ILE A 4 -4.49 18.59 -3.71
C ILE A 4 -4.42 19.71 -2.66
N ASP A 5 -5.43 19.75 -1.82
CA ASP A 5 -5.51 20.70 -0.71
C ASP A 5 -5.55 19.91 0.61
N ALA A 6 -4.44 19.92 1.32
CA ALA A 6 -4.28 19.17 2.56
C ALA A 6 -5.15 19.72 3.70
N ASP A 7 -5.59 20.97 3.65
CA ASP A 7 -6.45 21.56 4.68
C ASP A 7 -7.80 20.83 4.77
N ASN A 8 -8.29 20.31 3.65
CA ASN A 8 -9.49 19.47 3.61
C ASN A 8 -9.31 18.14 4.36
N MET A 9 -8.07 17.68 4.55
CA MET A 9 -7.75 16.43 5.23
C MET A 9 -7.56 16.60 6.74
N MET A 10 -7.43 17.84 7.24
CA MET A 10 -7.11 18.11 8.64
C MET A 10 -8.15 17.59 9.63
N LYS A 11 -9.42 17.51 9.21
CA LYS A 11 -10.54 17.04 10.04
C LYS A 11 -10.95 15.59 9.75
N LEU A 12 -10.20 14.86 8.96
CA LEU A 12 -10.51 13.46 8.64
C LEU A 12 -10.43 12.61 9.91
N PRO A 13 -11.51 11.89 10.30
CA PRO A 13 -11.55 11.13 11.54
C PRO A 13 -10.60 9.90 11.50
N PRO A 14 -10.25 9.32 12.68
CA PRO A 14 -9.29 8.21 12.77
C PRO A 14 -9.64 7.03 11.87
N ARG A 15 -10.89 6.57 11.89
CA ARG A 15 -11.34 5.43 11.05
C ARG A 15 -11.19 5.67 9.55
N ALA A 16 -11.48 6.88 9.08
CA ALA A 16 -11.30 7.22 7.69
C ALA A 16 -9.79 7.36 7.35
N THR A 17 -9.00 7.95 8.26
CA THR A 17 -7.56 8.10 8.09
C THR A 17 -6.86 6.75 7.99
N GLN A 18 -7.18 5.79 8.88
CA GLN A 18 -6.57 4.45 8.86
C GLN A 18 -6.94 3.68 7.59
N ALA A 19 -8.22 3.66 7.24
CA ALA A 19 -8.70 2.91 6.08
C ALA A 19 -8.13 3.48 4.78
N SER A 20 -8.32 4.79 4.53
CA SER A 20 -7.81 5.42 3.30
C SER A 20 -6.28 5.42 3.23
N GLY A 21 -5.59 5.57 4.37
CA GLY A 21 -4.14 5.56 4.40
C GLY A 21 -3.53 4.19 4.09
N TYR A 22 -4.11 3.11 4.60
CA TYR A 22 -3.65 1.76 4.25
C TYR A 22 -4.02 1.38 2.81
N ASP A 23 -5.11 1.93 2.30
CA ASP A 23 -5.50 1.79 0.90
C ASP A 23 -4.46 2.39 -0.05
N VAL A 24 -3.89 3.54 0.30
CA VAL A 24 -2.76 4.14 -0.44
C VAL A 24 -1.57 3.18 -0.52
N LEU A 25 -1.22 2.50 0.59
CA LEU A 25 -0.18 1.46 0.56
C LEU A 25 -0.53 0.35 -0.41
N THR A 26 -1.77 -0.12 -0.36
CA THR A 26 -2.23 -1.22 -1.22
C THR A 26 -2.19 -0.82 -2.69
N HIS A 27 -2.63 0.38 -3.03
CA HIS A 27 -2.54 0.94 -4.38
C HIS A 27 -1.09 0.98 -4.88
N ALA A 28 -0.19 1.56 -4.10
CA ALA A 28 1.22 1.69 -4.47
C ALA A 28 1.89 0.33 -4.67
N VAL A 29 1.65 -0.60 -3.75
CA VAL A 29 2.29 -1.92 -3.79
C VAL A 29 1.72 -2.79 -4.91
N GLU A 30 0.40 -2.82 -5.13
CA GLU A 30 -0.17 -3.59 -6.24
C GLU A 30 0.28 -3.04 -7.60
N ALA A 31 0.32 -1.71 -7.74
CA ALA A 31 0.86 -1.09 -8.96
C ALA A 31 2.35 -1.43 -9.17
N TYR A 32 3.14 -1.50 -8.08
CA TYR A 32 4.56 -1.81 -8.14
C TYR A 32 4.84 -3.25 -8.59
N VAL A 33 4.04 -4.22 -8.12
CA VAL A 33 4.19 -5.64 -8.50
C VAL A 33 3.37 -6.01 -9.74
N SER A 34 2.68 -5.06 -10.34
CA SER A 34 1.87 -5.27 -11.54
C SER A 34 2.74 -5.67 -12.73
N THR A 35 2.17 -6.52 -13.59
CA THR A 35 2.77 -6.86 -14.89
C THR A 35 2.79 -5.69 -15.88
N PHE A 36 2.02 -4.64 -15.62
CA PHE A 36 2.01 -3.39 -16.39
C PHE A 36 2.88 -2.28 -15.76
N ALA A 37 3.61 -2.59 -14.69
CA ALA A 37 4.49 -1.63 -14.06
C ALA A 37 5.61 -1.19 -15.02
N THR A 38 5.93 0.09 -14.97
CA THR A 38 6.98 0.71 -15.76
C THR A 38 7.96 1.45 -14.84
N GLU A 39 9.11 1.84 -15.33
CA GLU A 39 10.08 2.66 -14.59
C GLU A 39 9.45 3.96 -14.07
N TYR A 40 8.51 4.55 -14.81
CA TYR A 40 7.78 5.76 -14.41
C TYR A 40 6.85 5.49 -13.22
N THR A 41 6.05 4.41 -13.28
CA THR A 41 5.14 4.06 -12.19
C THR A 41 5.89 3.53 -10.98
N ASN A 42 7.02 2.84 -11.16
CA ASN A 42 7.84 2.29 -10.08
C ASN A 42 8.38 3.38 -9.14
N GLY A 43 8.87 4.49 -9.68
CA GLY A 43 9.30 5.63 -8.87
C GLY A 43 8.18 6.15 -7.97
N MET A 44 6.99 6.39 -8.56
CA MET A 44 5.80 6.85 -7.85
C MET A 44 5.35 5.85 -6.75
N CYS A 45 5.36 4.56 -7.05
CA CYS A 45 4.99 3.51 -6.09
C CYS A 45 5.94 3.47 -4.89
N ARG A 46 7.24 3.58 -5.13
CA ARG A 46 8.27 3.60 -4.07
C ARG A 46 8.11 4.81 -3.18
N ASP A 47 7.95 6.00 -3.77
CA ASP A 47 7.74 7.24 -3.02
C ASP A 47 6.46 7.17 -2.18
N ALA A 48 5.34 6.75 -2.76
CA ALA A 48 4.08 6.60 -2.03
C ALA A 48 4.21 5.58 -0.89
N THR A 49 4.84 4.43 -1.13
CA THR A 49 5.08 3.42 -0.09
C THR A 49 5.89 3.99 1.07
N LYS A 50 7.00 4.66 0.77
CA LYS A 50 7.86 5.29 1.80
C LYS A 50 7.08 6.33 2.61
N MET A 51 6.30 7.18 1.94
CA MET A 51 5.48 8.20 2.61
C MET A 51 4.45 7.56 3.54
N VAL A 52 3.81 6.47 3.15
CA VAL A 52 2.83 5.78 4.02
C VAL A 52 3.50 5.29 5.30
N PHE A 53 4.64 4.60 5.22
CA PHE A 53 5.35 4.12 6.40
C PHE A 53 5.83 5.26 7.31
N ASP A 54 6.29 6.37 6.74
CA ASP A 54 6.81 7.50 7.50
C ASP A 54 5.69 8.34 8.16
N TYR A 55 4.52 8.46 7.50
CA TYR A 55 3.54 9.47 7.87
C TYR A 55 2.17 8.93 8.27
N LEU A 56 1.74 7.74 7.84
CA LEU A 56 0.40 7.25 8.18
C LEU A 56 0.19 7.08 9.69
N PRO A 57 1.11 6.50 10.48
CA PRO A 57 0.93 6.41 11.92
C PRO A 57 0.84 7.78 12.61
N ARG A 58 1.55 8.78 12.08
CA ARG A 58 1.51 10.16 12.57
C ARG A 58 0.17 10.82 12.22
N ALA A 59 -0.26 10.71 10.97
CA ALA A 59 -1.55 11.22 10.50
C ALA A 59 -2.71 10.59 11.28
N TYR A 60 -2.64 9.28 11.56
CA TYR A 60 -3.63 8.56 12.36
C TYR A 60 -3.69 9.10 13.80
N ARG A 61 -2.55 9.21 14.47
CA ARG A 61 -2.50 9.76 15.85
C ARG A 61 -3.03 11.19 15.91
N SER A 62 -2.77 12.01 14.90
CA SER A 62 -3.28 13.40 14.82
C SER A 62 -4.77 13.49 14.51
N ALA A 63 -5.44 12.38 14.21
CA ALA A 63 -6.85 12.34 13.86
C ALA A 63 -7.79 12.35 15.07
N PHE A 64 -7.29 12.08 16.27
CA PHE A 64 -8.08 12.08 17.48
C PHE A 64 -8.38 13.51 17.95
N ARG A 65 -9.56 13.70 18.55
CA ARG A 65 -10.08 15.01 18.91
C ARG A 65 -9.13 15.83 19.80
N ASP A 66 -8.49 15.15 20.76
CA ASP A 66 -7.62 15.80 21.74
C ASP A 66 -6.12 15.68 21.38
N ALA A 67 -5.82 15.22 20.17
CA ALA A 67 -4.46 15.08 19.72
C ALA A 67 -3.89 16.39 19.16
N LYS A 68 -2.57 16.54 19.27
CA LYS A 68 -1.87 17.64 18.58
C LYS A 68 -1.97 17.46 17.07
N PRO A 69 -2.44 18.46 16.31
CA PRO A 69 -2.47 18.38 14.85
C PRO A 69 -1.08 18.14 14.25
N ASP A 70 -1.04 17.34 13.19
CA ASP A 70 0.18 17.12 12.39
C ASP A 70 -0.09 17.45 10.91
N PRO A 71 -0.08 18.75 10.54
CA PRO A 71 -0.36 19.16 9.16
C PRO A 71 0.59 18.52 8.15
N THR A 72 1.86 18.39 8.51
CA THR A 72 2.87 17.75 7.63
C THR A 72 2.49 16.31 7.31
N ALA A 73 2.12 15.50 8.31
CA ALA A 73 1.72 14.13 8.06
C ALA A 73 0.44 14.04 7.21
N ARG A 74 -0.52 14.94 7.42
CA ARG A 74 -1.74 15.05 6.61
C ARG A 74 -1.44 15.39 5.16
N GLU A 75 -0.62 16.40 4.92
CA GLU A 75 -0.18 16.80 3.59
C GLU A 75 0.57 15.67 2.88
N LYS A 76 1.52 15.02 3.56
CA LYS A 76 2.28 13.92 2.99
C LYS A 76 1.39 12.73 2.62
N MET A 77 0.37 12.42 3.43
CA MET A 77 -0.59 11.37 3.10
C MET A 77 -1.49 11.75 1.93
N ALA A 78 -1.92 13.00 1.81
CA ALA A 78 -2.67 13.49 0.64
C ALA A 78 -1.84 13.36 -0.64
N ASN A 79 -0.56 13.77 -0.59
CA ASN A 79 0.36 13.65 -1.71
C ASN A 79 0.64 12.17 -2.06
N ALA A 80 0.86 11.31 -1.07
CA ALA A 80 1.05 9.87 -1.28
C ALA A 80 -0.16 9.24 -1.99
N SER A 81 -1.38 9.63 -1.59
CA SER A 81 -2.61 9.18 -2.23
C SER A 81 -2.68 9.58 -3.71
N ALA A 82 -2.35 10.83 -4.03
CA ALA A 82 -2.34 11.31 -5.41
C ALA A 82 -1.26 10.61 -6.24
N ILE A 83 -0.04 10.44 -5.71
CA ILE A 83 1.08 9.77 -6.38
C ILE A 83 0.72 8.30 -6.65
N ALA A 84 0.19 7.58 -5.66
CA ALA A 84 -0.28 6.21 -5.83
C ALA A 84 -1.41 6.14 -6.87
N GLY A 85 -2.32 7.14 -6.87
CA GLY A 85 -3.40 7.27 -7.85
C GLY A 85 -2.90 7.35 -9.29
N ILE A 86 -1.88 8.17 -9.54
CA ILE A 86 -1.26 8.29 -10.86
C ILE A 86 -0.57 6.97 -11.24
N ALA A 87 0.10 6.32 -10.29
CA ALA A 87 0.80 5.06 -10.55
C ALA A 87 -0.17 3.95 -10.96
N PHE A 88 -1.21 3.68 -10.15
CA PHE A 88 -2.13 2.59 -10.46
C PHE A 88 -3.05 2.87 -11.66
N ALA A 89 -3.33 4.14 -11.95
CA ALA A 89 -4.08 4.48 -13.17
C ALA A 89 -3.35 4.05 -14.46
N ASN A 90 -2.03 3.87 -14.39
CA ASN A 90 -1.20 3.42 -15.51
C ASN A 90 -0.76 1.95 -15.39
N ALA A 91 -0.51 1.46 -14.16
CA ALA A 91 -0.03 0.10 -13.92
C ALA A 91 -1.13 -0.88 -13.51
N PHE A 92 -2.34 -0.39 -13.26
CA PHE A 92 -3.49 -1.14 -12.75
C PHE A 92 -3.27 -1.71 -11.34
N LEU A 93 -4.30 -2.41 -10.84
CA LEU A 93 -4.34 -3.06 -9.54
C LEU A 93 -4.40 -4.58 -9.72
N GLY A 94 -4.30 -5.31 -8.61
CA GLY A 94 -4.23 -6.76 -8.63
C GLY A 94 -5.35 -7.45 -7.85
N ILE A 95 -5.02 -8.63 -7.36
CA ILE A 95 -5.97 -9.54 -6.70
C ILE A 95 -6.44 -9.00 -5.33
N ASN A 96 -5.64 -8.17 -4.66
CA ASN A 96 -6.02 -7.61 -3.36
C ASN A 96 -7.26 -6.73 -3.48
N HIS A 97 -7.25 -5.78 -4.40
CA HIS A 97 -8.42 -4.94 -4.68
C HIS A 97 -9.60 -5.75 -5.21
N SER A 98 -9.33 -6.73 -6.08
CA SER A 98 -10.38 -7.60 -6.61
C SER A 98 -11.13 -8.35 -5.49
N LEU A 99 -10.42 -8.88 -4.50
CA LEU A 99 -11.00 -9.56 -3.35
C LEU A 99 -11.66 -8.57 -2.37
N SER A 100 -11.04 -7.41 -2.11
CA SER A 100 -11.58 -6.41 -1.19
C SER A 100 -12.93 -5.85 -1.66
N HIS A 101 -13.13 -5.69 -2.96
CA HIS A 101 -14.41 -5.29 -3.53
C HIS A 101 -15.53 -6.29 -3.19
N LYS A 102 -15.21 -7.59 -3.17
CA LYS A 102 -16.18 -8.64 -2.79
C LYS A 102 -16.52 -8.55 -1.31
N LEU A 103 -15.51 -8.38 -0.45
CA LEU A 103 -15.74 -8.20 0.99
C LEU A 103 -16.56 -6.95 1.30
N GLY A 104 -16.27 -5.84 0.63
CA GLY A 104 -17.04 -4.60 0.75
C GLY A 104 -18.49 -4.78 0.31
N GLY A 105 -18.70 -5.42 -0.86
CA GLY A 105 -20.04 -5.61 -1.42
C GLY A 105 -20.92 -6.56 -0.63
N TRP A 106 -20.35 -7.63 -0.04
CA TRP A 106 -21.12 -8.64 0.71
C TRP A 106 -21.25 -8.33 2.20
N PHE A 107 -20.20 -7.77 2.81
CA PHE A 107 -20.11 -7.61 4.26
C PHE A 107 -20.05 -6.16 4.72
N HIS A 108 -20.12 -5.19 3.79
CA HIS A 108 -20.04 -3.76 4.08
C HIS A 108 -18.79 -3.35 4.85
N ILE A 109 -17.68 -4.09 4.68
CA ILE A 109 -16.38 -3.74 5.27
C ILE A 109 -15.83 -2.52 4.54
N PRO A 110 -15.35 -1.47 5.24
CA PRO A 110 -14.72 -0.33 4.60
C PRO A 110 -13.57 -0.77 3.69
N HIS A 111 -13.51 -0.22 2.48
CA HIS A 111 -12.64 -0.69 1.41
C HIS A 111 -11.18 -0.82 1.82
N GLY A 112 -10.60 0.24 2.39
CA GLY A 112 -9.20 0.20 2.85
C GLY A 112 -8.96 -0.77 4.00
N THR A 113 -9.94 -0.99 4.88
CA THR A 113 -9.86 -2.03 5.92
C THR A 113 -9.86 -3.41 5.29
N ALA A 114 -10.74 -3.67 4.31
CA ALA A 114 -10.74 -4.94 3.58
C ALA A 114 -9.41 -5.20 2.88
N ASN A 115 -8.84 -4.16 2.24
CA ASN A 115 -7.52 -4.22 1.63
C ASN A 115 -6.44 -4.57 2.67
N ALA A 116 -6.44 -3.92 3.82
CA ALA A 116 -5.46 -4.17 4.89
C ALA A 116 -5.52 -5.60 5.45
N LEU A 117 -6.72 -6.16 5.58
CA LEU A 117 -6.92 -7.53 6.07
C LEU A 117 -6.35 -8.58 5.10
N LEU A 118 -6.55 -8.38 3.80
CA LEU A 118 -6.11 -9.29 2.75
C LEU A 118 -4.62 -9.17 2.43
N PHE A 119 -4.06 -7.99 2.60
CA PHE A 119 -2.76 -7.59 2.08
C PHE A 119 -1.61 -8.58 2.36
N PRO A 120 -1.35 -9.04 3.60
CA PRO A 120 -0.25 -9.96 3.87
C PRO A 120 -0.40 -11.31 3.16
N PHE A 121 -1.63 -11.78 3.01
CA PHE A 121 -1.92 -13.05 2.33
C PHE A 121 -1.71 -12.94 0.82
N VAL A 122 -2.15 -11.84 0.24
CA VAL A 122 -1.97 -11.56 -1.19
C VAL A 122 -0.50 -11.35 -1.53
N CYS A 123 0.27 -10.60 -0.70
CA CYS A 123 1.71 -10.48 -0.89
C CYS A 123 2.40 -11.85 -0.92
N ARG A 124 2.05 -12.75 0.02
CA ARG A 124 2.61 -14.12 0.04
C ARG A 124 2.20 -14.93 -1.18
N PHE A 125 0.96 -14.81 -1.62
CA PHE A 125 0.50 -15.47 -2.83
C PHE A 125 1.25 -14.99 -4.08
N ASN A 126 1.43 -13.68 -4.23
CA ASN A 126 2.11 -13.08 -5.38
C ASN A 126 3.63 -13.32 -5.36
N ALA A 127 4.23 -13.51 -4.17
CA ALA A 127 5.68 -13.68 -4.00
C ALA A 127 6.20 -15.06 -4.44
N GLN A 128 5.38 -15.91 -5.02
CA GLN A 128 5.81 -17.21 -5.52
C GLN A 128 6.75 -17.03 -6.72
N ARG A 129 8.01 -17.47 -6.58
CA ARG A 129 9.02 -17.39 -7.66
C ARG A 129 8.65 -18.26 -8.87
N HIS A 130 7.90 -19.32 -8.63
CA HIS A 130 7.42 -20.25 -9.65
C HIS A 130 5.90 -20.39 -9.50
N PRO A 131 5.11 -19.42 -9.98
CA PRO A 131 3.66 -19.47 -9.84
C PRO A 131 3.11 -20.70 -10.57
N TYR A 132 2.26 -21.44 -9.89
CA TYR A 132 1.66 -22.67 -10.42
C TYR A 132 0.80 -22.42 -11.66
N LYS A 133 0.11 -21.27 -11.69
CA LYS A 133 -0.75 -20.88 -12.81
C LYS A 133 -0.28 -19.55 -13.37
N MET A 134 0.25 -19.60 -14.57
CA MET A 134 0.61 -18.41 -15.32
C MET A 134 -0.64 -17.82 -15.98
N GLY A 135 -0.73 -16.50 -16.03
CA GLY A 135 -1.74 -15.81 -16.81
C GLY A 135 -1.52 -15.96 -18.32
N THR A 136 -2.44 -15.42 -19.08
CA THR A 136 -2.39 -15.45 -20.56
C THR A 136 -1.42 -14.44 -21.17
N PHE A 137 -0.91 -13.50 -20.36
CA PHE A 137 -0.02 -12.44 -20.82
C PHE A 137 1.45 -12.87 -20.78
N SER A 138 2.20 -12.53 -21.81
CA SER A 138 3.62 -12.90 -21.96
C SER A 138 4.53 -12.36 -20.83
N GLN A 139 4.18 -11.24 -20.22
CA GLN A 139 4.90 -10.66 -19.10
C GLN A 139 4.87 -11.53 -17.83
N TYR A 140 3.95 -12.47 -17.71
CA TYR A 140 3.95 -13.48 -16.64
C TYR A 140 5.05 -14.54 -16.78
N LYS A 141 5.72 -14.57 -17.92
CA LYS A 141 6.83 -15.48 -18.16
C LYS A 141 8.01 -15.25 -17.20
N TYR A 142 8.15 -14.02 -16.72
CA TYR A 142 9.23 -13.61 -15.82
C TYR A 142 8.62 -12.92 -14.59
N PRO A 143 8.07 -13.66 -13.62
CA PRO A 143 7.49 -13.07 -12.42
C PRO A 143 8.57 -12.34 -11.61
N GLN A 144 8.27 -11.13 -11.18
CA GLN A 144 9.19 -10.24 -10.43
C GLN A 144 8.60 -9.82 -9.07
N ALA A 145 7.45 -10.34 -8.69
CA ALA A 145 6.76 -9.84 -7.50
C ALA A 145 7.57 -10.05 -6.21
N PHE A 146 8.25 -11.19 -6.09
CA PHE A 146 9.09 -11.47 -4.91
C PHE A 146 10.22 -10.46 -4.77
N GLU A 147 10.99 -10.24 -5.83
CA GLU A 147 12.11 -9.30 -5.86
C GLU A 147 11.63 -7.89 -5.55
N ARG A 148 10.49 -7.48 -6.07
CA ARG A 148 9.90 -6.16 -5.81
C ARG A 148 9.43 -5.99 -4.37
N TYR A 149 8.91 -7.03 -3.71
CA TYR A 149 8.63 -6.96 -2.28
C TYR A 149 9.92 -6.86 -1.45
N VAL A 150 11.00 -7.52 -1.86
CA VAL A 150 12.33 -7.37 -1.23
C VAL A 150 12.82 -5.93 -1.36
N GLU A 151 12.74 -5.33 -2.55
CA GLU A 151 13.09 -3.93 -2.77
C GLU A 151 12.29 -2.96 -1.89
N LEU A 152 10.98 -3.22 -1.70
CA LEU A 152 10.16 -2.42 -0.79
C LEU A 152 10.58 -2.61 0.67
N GLY A 153 10.96 -3.82 1.08
CA GLY A 153 11.51 -4.08 2.40
C GLY A 153 12.82 -3.33 2.65
N GLU A 154 13.71 -3.28 1.66
CA GLU A 154 14.94 -2.48 1.73
C GLU A 154 14.64 -0.98 1.80
N LEU A 155 13.69 -0.50 0.99
CA LEU A 155 13.26 0.90 0.93
C LEU A 155 12.78 1.43 2.28
N ILE A 156 12.05 0.62 3.04
CA ILE A 156 11.55 1.01 4.37
C ILE A 156 12.52 0.66 5.51
N GLY A 157 13.72 0.15 5.19
CA GLY A 157 14.78 -0.09 6.17
C GLY A 157 14.69 -1.40 6.93
N VAL A 158 13.95 -2.40 6.44
CA VAL A 158 13.80 -3.72 7.12
C VAL A 158 14.59 -4.84 6.43
N LYS A 159 15.71 -4.49 5.79
CA LYS A 159 16.60 -5.44 5.14
C LYS A 159 17.03 -6.56 6.08
N GLY A 160 16.91 -7.82 5.63
CA GLY A 160 17.41 -9.01 6.30
C GLY A 160 18.77 -9.47 5.77
N LYS A 161 19.24 -10.62 6.22
CA LYS A 161 20.49 -11.24 5.73
C LYS A 161 20.32 -11.91 4.36
N THR A 162 19.08 -12.28 4.02
CA THR A 162 18.71 -12.89 2.73
C THR A 162 17.45 -12.19 2.21
N ASP A 163 17.14 -12.40 0.93
CA ASP A 163 15.93 -11.87 0.31
C ASP A 163 14.67 -12.43 0.97
N GLU A 164 14.66 -13.72 1.31
CA GLU A 164 13.55 -14.35 2.03
C GLU A 164 13.33 -13.70 3.41
N GLN A 165 14.41 -13.41 4.13
CA GLN A 165 14.32 -12.72 5.41
C GLN A 165 13.84 -11.28 5.23
N THR A 166 14.28 -10.59 4.19
CA THR A 166 13.82 -9.23 3.86
C THR A 166 12.33 -9.24 3.54
N PHE A 167 11.86 -10.19 2.74
CA PHE A 167 10.45 -10.37 2.45
C PHE A 167 9.61 -10.64 3.71
N GLU A 168 10.06 -11.53 4.59
CA GLU A 168 9.37 -11.78 5.86
C GLU A 168 9.35 -10.54 6.77
N ASN A 169 10.42 -9.76 6.78
CA ASN A 169 10.48 -8.49 7.50
C ASN A 169 9.52 -7.45 6.90
N TRP A 170 9.40 -7.39 5.57
CA TRP A 170 8.39 -6.59 4.87
C TRP A 170 6.97 -6.94 5.33
N ILE A 171 6.63 -8.23 5.32
CA ILE A 171 5.31 -8.69 5.78
C ILE A 171 5.04 -8.28 7.24
N LYS A 172 6.04 -8.46 8.12
CA LYS A 172 5.95 -8.05 9.53
C LYS A 172 5.77 -6.54 9.68
N ALA A 173 6.49 -5.75 8.89
CA ALA A 173 6.35 -4.30 8.90
C ALA A 173 4.96 -3.85 8.47
N CYS A 174 4.38 -4.46 7.42
CA CYS A 174 3.01 -4.21 6.99
C CYS A 174 1.98 -4.59 8.07
N GLN A 175 2.20 -5.71 8.77
CA GLN A 175 1.35 -6.13 9.89
C GLN A 175 1.50 -5.19 11.10
N GLN A 176 2.71 -4.71 11.38
CA GLN A 176 2.93 -3.74 12.44
C GLN A 176 2.24 -2.41 12.12
N LEU A 177 2.37 -1.93 10.88
CA LEU A 177 1.68 -0.71 10.44
C LEU A 177 0.16 -0.79 10.67
N LYS A 178 -0.47 -1.96 10.42
CA LYS A 178 -1.89 -2.17 10.75
C LYS A 178 -2.18 -1.98 12.22
N LYS A 179 -1.37 -2.58 13.09
CA LYS A 179 -1.51 -2.43 14.55
C LYS A 179 -1.33 -0.98 15.01
N ASP A 180 -0.39 -0.26 14.39
CA ASP A 180 -0.09 1.14 14.73
C ASP A 180 -1.23 2.10 14.40
N ILE A 181 -2.19 1.65 13.58
CA ILE A 181 -3.37 2.39 13.15
C ILE A 181 -4.69 1.68 13.48
N ASP A 182 -4.68 0.70 14.38
CA ASP A 182 -5.85 -0.04 14.89
C ASP A 182 -6.70 -0.77 13.81
N ILE A 183 -6.01 -1.42 12.84
CA ILE A 183 -6.65 -2.34 11.89
C ILE A 183 -6.35 -3.79 12.24
#